data_d7631a9b9f31946c17b08d2d53522a59
#
_entry.id   d7631a9b9f31946c17b08d2d53522a59
#
_cell.length_a   1.000
_cell.length_b   1.000
_cell.length_c   1.000
_cell.angle_alpha   90.00
_cell.angle_beta   90.00
_cell.angle_gamma   90.00
#
_symmetry.space_group_name_H-M   'P 1'
#
loop_
_entity.id
_entity.type
_entity.pdbx_description
1 polymer ?
#
loop_
_entity_poly.entity_id
_entity_poly.type
_entity_poly.pdbx_seq_one_letter_code
_entity_poly.pdbx_strand_id
1 'polypeptide(L)'
;MKYYLLPLIVLICFNSQAQKKTKVDPATAQVNANKAAVVKSLDNNYAADSKTAMQIWNYAEVGYKETKSAALHVQNLRAAGFKVETGVADIPTAFVATYGSGSPVIAILAEYDALPGLAQTATPEKNTIEGQKAGHGCGHNLFGTASVAAGISIKQLIEAHQLTGTIKVFGCPAEEGGSGKVYLVRAGLFNDVDAVIHWHPDDINAVNTMGALANKSAKFRFYGISAHASASPEQGRSALDAVEAMDNMVNMMREHIPQESRVHYVITNGGKAPNVVPDFAEVYYYVRNPKREVVIDIFDRITKAAEGAALGTGTTMKYEIIGGTHDLLMNKTLNEVMQANFEKVGGVNYTEDEIAFGKKLQPTFFIKAPPIESAATVKPLTYINEGNTGSTDVGDVSYTKPTVGIRVATWIPGTPAHSWQAVACNGTTIGTKGMLVASKTMALTAVDLFSNPAIIKKATEELIKAKGDYKYKALLGDIKPALNYRD
;
A
#
# COMPACT_ATOMS: atom_id res chain seq x y z
N MET A 1 -90.90 28.36 0.85
CA MET A 1 -89.86 27.56 0.10
C MET A 1 -88.94 26.94 1.11
N LYS A 2 -89.02 25.62 1.31
CA LYS A 2 -88.18 24.89 2.30
C LYS A 2 -87.10 24.20 1.46
N TYR A 3 -85.84 24.53 1.72
CA TYR A 3 -84.66 23.83 1.14
C TYR A 3 -84.24 22.69 2.03
N TYR A 4 -84.26 21.45 1.49
CA TYR A 4 -83.68 20.28 2.14
C TYR A 4 -82.22 20.16 1.73
N LEU A 5 -81.30 20.20 2.71
CA LEU A 5 -79.90 19.84 2.52
C LEU A 5 -79.75 18.32 2.74
N LEU A 6 -79.32 17.57 1.69
CA LEU A 6 -78.83 16.22 1.84
C LEU A 6 -77.33 16.23 2.22
N PRO A 7 -76.92 15.45 3.22
CA PRO A 7 -75.47 15.31 3.51
C PRO A 7 -74.84 14.29 2.54
N LEU A 8 -73.77 14.72 1.84
CA LEU A 8 -72.97 13.90 0.99
C LEU A 8 -71.98 13.09 1.88
N ILE A 9 -72.21 11.77 2.03
CA ILE A 9 -71.26 10.89 2.74
C ILE A 9 -70.16 10.49 1.74
N VAL A 10 -68.94 11.05 1.94
CA VAL A 10 -67.76 10.65 1.19
C VAL A 10 -67.17 9.39 1.86
N LEU A 11 -67.28 8.26 1.21
CA LEU A 11 -66.66 7.00 1.59
C LEU A 11 -65.19 7.08 1.19
N ILE A 12 -64.27 7.34 2.14
CA ILE A 12 -62.82 7.24 1.96
C ILE A 12 -62.43 5.77 2.07
N CYS A 13 -62.26 5.12 0.93
CA CYS A 13 -61.66 3.80 0.89
C CYS A 13 -60.18 3.90 1.18
N PHE A 14 -59.74 3.55 2.39
CA PHE A 14 -58.35 3.30 2.68
C PHE A 14 -57.88 2.02 1.97
N ASN A 15 -57.19 2.17 0.82
CA ASN A 15 -56.43 1.09 0.23
C ASN A 15 -55.19 0.85 1.09
N SER A 16 -55.26 -0.04 2.06
CA SER A 16 -54.07 -0.57 2.74
C SER A 16 -53.32 -1.49 1.74
N GLN A 17 -52.38 -0.92 0.98
CA GLN A 17 -51.38 -1.75 0.29
C GLN A 17 -50.51 -2.36 1.38
N ALA A 18 -50.78 -3.61 1.74
CA ALA A 18 -49.86 -4.42 2.51
C ALA A 18 -48.58 -4.57 1.68
N GLN A 19 -47.51 -3.86 2.06
CA GLN A 19 -46.18 -4.08 1.52
C GLN A 19 -45.85 -5.57 1.73
N LYS A 20 -45.87 -6.37 0.66
CA LYS A 20 -45.33 -7.73 0.67
C LYS A 20 -43.85 -7.62 1.10
N LYS A 21 -43.55 -7.97 2.34
CA LYS A 21 -42.17 -8.22 2.77
C LYS A 21 -41.64 -9.32 1.85
N THR A 22 -40.82 -8.96 0.88
CA THR A 22 -40.07 -9.91 0.06
C THR A 22 -39.26 -10.76 1.02
N LYS A 23 -39.55 -12.07 1.05
CA LYS A 23 -38.73 -13.02 1.83
C LYS A 23 -37.30 -12.93 1.29
N VAL A 24 -36.37 -12.49 2.11
CA VAL A 24 -34.95 -12.54 1.76
C VAL A 24 -34.56 -13.99 1.59
N ASP A 25 -33.91 -14.30 0.48
CA ASP A 25 -33.38 -15.63 0.21
C ASP A 25 -32.47 -16.10 1.37
N PRO A 26 -32.60 -17.36 1.85
CA PRO A 26 -31.84 -17.88 2.96
C PRO A 26 -30.32 -17.73 2.82
N ALA A 27 -29.78 -17.90 1.60
CA ALA A 27 -28.34 -17.71 1.34
C ALA A 27 -27.93 -16.23 1.55
N THR A 28 -28.71 -15.29 1.03
CA THR A 28 -28.51 -13.85 1.26
C THR A 28 -28.65 -13.48 2.74
N ALA A 29 -29.59 -14.10 3.46
CA ALA A 29 -29.75 -13.89 4.89
C ALA A 29 -28.51 -14.35 5.68
N GLN A 30 -27.94 -15.52 5.33
CA GLN A 30 -26.72 -16.03 5.95
C GLN A 30 -25.51 -15.13 5.69
N VAL A 31 -25.31 -14.66 4.45
CA VAL A 31 -24.24 -13.70 4.10
C VAL A 31 -24.36 -12.42 4.95
N ASN A 32 -25.56 -11.87 5.08
CA ASN A 32 -25.79 -10.69 5.90
C ASN A 32 -25.52 -10.95 7.40
N ALA A 33 -25.87 -12.13 7.91
CA ALA A 33 -25.57 -12.53 9.29
C ALA A 33 -24.06 -12.65 9.51
N ASN A 34 -23.33 -13.26 8.58
CA ASN A 34 -21.87 -13.35 8.62
C ASN A 34 -21.21 -11.96 8.59
N LYS A 35 -21.69 -11.05 7.72
CA LYS A 35 -21.23 -9.67 7.67
C LYS A 35 -21.46 -8.93 9.00
N ALA A 36 -22.63 -9.10 9.61
CA ALA A 36 -22.92 -8.50 10.92
C ALA A 36 -22.00 -9.08 12.01
N ALA A 37 -21.70 -10.38 11.97
CA ALA A 37 -20.83 -11.04 12.94
C ALA A 37 -19.38 -10.49 12.87
N VAL A 38 -18.79 -10.34 11.66
CA VAL A 38 -17.43 -9.79 11.54
C VAL A 38 -17.38 -8.32 11.97
N VAL A 39 -18.37 -7.51 11.63
CA VAL A 39 -18.42 -6.12 12.08
C VAL A 39 -18.45 -6.05 13.60
N LYS A 40 -19.32 -6.84 14.26
CA LYS A 40 -19.41 -6.92 15.73
C LYS A 40 -18.10 -7.39 16.35
N SER A 41 -17.41 -8.38 15.75
CA SER A 41 -16.12 -8.85 16.24
C SER A 41 -15.07 -7.74 16.19
N LEU A 42 -14.98 -7.01 15.07
CA LEU A 42 -14.04 -5.90 14.92
C LEU A 42 -14.34 -4.73 15.87
N ASP A 43 -15.61 -4.39 16.08
CA ASP A 43 -15.99 -3.37 17.07
C ASP A 43 -15.59 -3.77 18.49
N ASN A 44 -15.81 -5.03 18.87
CA ASN A 44 -15.46 -5.54 20.20
C ASN A 44 -13.96 -5.57 20.46
N ASN A 45 -13.14 -5.77 19.42
CA ASN A 45 -11.68 -5.84 19.51
C ASN A 45 -10.97 -4.51 19.24
N TYR A 46 -11.70 -3.45 18.89
CA TYR A 46 -11.15 -2.15 18.49
C TYR A 46 -10.11 -1.58 19.46
N ALA A 47 -10.36 -1.68 20.77
CA ALA A 47 -9.43 -1.18 21.78
C ALA A 47 -8.09 -1.97 21.80
N ALA A 48 -8.16 -3.29 21.63
CA ALA A 48 -6.98 -4.14 21.57
C ALA A 48 -6.18 -3.92 20.27
N ASP A 49 -6.88 -3.80 19.14
CA ASP A 49 -6.27 -3.52 17.83
C ASP A 49 -5.63 -2.12 17.83
N SER A 50 -6.31 -1.12 18.39
CA SER A 50 -5.75 0.23 18.56
C SER A 50 -4.47 0.21 19.39
N LYS A 51 -4.44 -0.56 20.48
CA LYS A 51 -3.23 -0.73 21.29
C LYS A 51 -2.08 -1.35 20.49
N THR A 52 -2.36 -2.37 19.69
CA THR A 52 -1.37 -3.01 18.79
C THR A 52 -0.82 -2.00 17.79
N ALA A 53 -1.69 -1.24 17.13
CA ALA A 53 -1.28 -0.21 16.16
C ALA A 53 -0.40 0.86 16.81
N MET A 54 -0.73 1.29 18.03
CA MET A 54 0.06 2.28 18.77
C MET A 54 1.42 1.73 19.24
N GLN A 55 1.51 0.44 19.58
CA GLN A 55 2.80 -0.20 19.87
C GLN A 55 3.71 -0.19 18.65
N ILE A 56 3.19 -0.54 17.45
CA ILE A 56 3.94 -0.51 16.19
C ILE A 56 4.32 0.92 15.82
N TRP A 57 3.41 1.90 16.02
CA TRP A 57 3.71 3.31 15.83
C TRP A 57 4.92 3.77 16.68
N ASN A 58 4.99 3.32 17.92
CA ASN A 58 6.12 3.62 18.83
C ASN A 58 7.41 2.87 18.45
N TYR A 59 7.32 1.66 17.87
CA TYR A 59 8.51 0.94 17.41
C TYR A 59 9.19 1.64 16.24
N ALA A 60 8.40 2.17 15.30
CA ALA A 60 8.84 2.92 14.12
C ALA A 60 10.04 2.26 13.41
N GLU A 61 9.98 0.95 13.20
CA GLU A 61 11.03 0.15 12.59
C GLU A 61 11.01 0.29 11.08
N VAL A 62 12.16 0.57 10.46
CA VAL A 62 12.26 0.73 9.01
C VAL A 62 12.33 -0.61 8.29
N GLY A 63 12.11 -0.60 6.97
CA GLY A 63 12.05 -1.78 6.13
C GLY A 63 13.20 -2.77 6.35
N TYR A 64 12.85 -4.06 6.44
CA TYR A 64 13.66 -5.23 6.81
C TYR A 64 14.21 -5.23 8.25
N LYS A 65 13.92 -4.21 9.05
CA LYS A 65 14.27 -4.12 10.47
C LYS A 65 13.05 -4.19 11.40
N GLU A 66 11.87 -4.51 10.87
CA GLU A 66 10.57 -4.52 11.56
C GLU A 66 10.41 -5.73 12.50
N THR A 67 11.43 -6.04 13.28
CA THR A 67 11.48 -7.27 14.08
C THR A 67 10.43 -7.32 15.16
N LYS A 68 10.18 -6.21 15.87
CA LYS A 68 9.17 -6.13 16.95
C LYS A 68 7.76 -6.07 16.36
N SER A 69 7.58 -5.30 15.28
CA SER A 69 6.30 -5.14 14.59
C SER A 69 5.82 -6.46 14.01
N ALA A 70 6.70 -7.17 13.27
CA ALA A 70 6.41 -8.50 12.74
C ALA A 70 6.12 -9.51 13.86
N ALA A 71 6.95 -9.53 14.94
CA ALA A 71 6.76 -10.43 16.07
C ALA A 71 5.42 -10.22 16.78
N LEU A 72 4.97 -8.97 16.92
CA LEU A 72 3.69 -8.63 17.53
C LEU A 72 2.50 -9.14 16.69
N HIS A 73 2.55 -8.95 15.37
CA HIS A 73 1.53 -9.50 14.47
C HIS A 73 1.51 -11.04 14.48
N VAL A 74 2.69 -11.68 14.44
CA VAL A 74 2.83 -13.14 14.53
C VAL A 74 2.26 -13.66 15.85
N GLN A 75 2.53 -12.99 16.97
CA GLN A 75 1.99 -13.34 18.28
C GLN A 75 0.46 -13.30 18.29
N ASN A 76 -0.14 -12.21 17.77
CA ASN A 76 -1.59 -12.03 17.71
C ASN A 76 -2.25 -13.10 16.82
N LEU A 77 -1.67 -13.40 15.66
CA LEU A 77 -2.18 -14.42 14.74
C LEU A 77 -2.08 -15.83 15.33
N ARG A 78 -0.96 -16.18 16.00
CA ARG A 78 -0.81 -17.47 16.69
C ARG A 78 -1.79 -17.59 17.86
N ALA A 79 -1.97 -16.53 18.65
CA ALA A 79 -2.95 -16.51 19.74
C ALA A 79 -4.40 -16.69 19.22
N ALA A 80 -4.68 -16.20 18.00
CA ALA A 80 -5.95 -16.43 17.31
C ALA A 80 -6.07 -17.82 16.68
N GLY A 81 -5.04 -18.68 16.71
CA GLY A 81 -5.07 -20.04 16.20
C GLY A 81 -4.60 -20.23 14.76
N PHE A 82 -3.98 -19.22 14.14
CA PHE A 82 -3.37 -19.41 12.82
C PHE A 82 -2.09 -20.25 12.90
N LYS A 83 -1.85 -21.07 11.86
CA LYS A 83 -0.52 -21.61 11.58
C LYS A 83 0.30 -20.49 10.95
N VAL A 84 1.43 -20.10 11.56
CA VAL A 84 2.25 -18.96 11.09
C VAL A 84 3.66 -19.45 10.75
N GLU A 85 4.03 -19.28 9.49
CA GLU A 85 5.39 -19.50 8.95
C GLU A 85 6.09 -18.13 8.89
N THR A 86 7.29 -18.03 9.47
CA THR A 86 8.09 -16.80 9.55
C THR A 86 9.40 -16.94 8.78
N GLY A 87 10.02 -15.82 8.39
CA GLY A 87 11.28 -15.83 7.64
C GLY A 87 11.11 -16.30 6.20
N VAL A 88 9.91 -16.19 5.64
CA VAL A 88 9.62 -16.63 4.26
C VAL A 88 10.32 -15.75 3.23
N ALA A 89 10.62 -16.29 2.05
CA ALA A 89 11.29 -15.60 0.95
C ALA A 89 12.66 -14.98 1.32
N ASP A 90 13.40 -15.60 2.24
CA ASP A 90 14.69 -15.13 2.79
C ASP A 90 14.60 -13.75 3.49
N ILE A 91 13.42 -13.36 3.96
CA ILE A 91 13.19 -12.10 4.68
C ILE A 91 12.79 -12.42 6.12
N PRO A 92 13.65 -12.16 7.12
CA PRO A 92 13.40 -12.52 8.52
C PRO A 92 12.11 -11.98 9.11
N THR A 93 11.67 -10.80 8.67
CA THR A 93 10.47 -10.11 9.15
C THR A 93 9.20 -10.44 8.35
N ALA A 94 9.31 -11.20 7.24
CA ALA A 94 8.15 -11.66 6.47
C ALA A 94 7.50 -12.90 7.09
N PHE A 95 6.19 -13.03 6.98
CA PHE A 95 5.43 -14.20 7.45
C PHE A 95 4.21 -14.51 6.57
N VAL A 96 3.74 -15.76 6.66
CA VAL A 96 2.45 -16.18 6.13
C VAL A 96 1.68 -16.87 7.24
N ALA A 97 0.51 -16.34 7.57
CA ALA A 97 -0.41 -16.94 8.52
C ALA A 97 -1.59 -17.57 7.79
N THR A 98 -1.91 -18.81 8.08
CA THR A 98 -2.94 -19.59 7.39
C THR A 98 -3.93 -20.19 8.38
N TYR A 99 -5.24 -20.11 8.06
CA TYR A 99 -6.30 -20.80 8.78
C TYR A 99 -7.36 -21.32 7.83
N GLY A 100 -7.92 -22.51 8.14
CA GLY A 100 -8.87 -23.21 7.30
C GLY A 100 -8.20 -24.16 6.31
N SER A 101 -8.96 -24.70 5.39
CA SER A 101 -8.50 -25.61 4.34
C SER A 101 -9.42 -25.60 3.12
N GLY A 102 -8.87 -25.94 1.96
CA GLY A 102 -9.61 -25.94 0.69
C GLY A 102 -9.85 -24.54 0.12
N SER A 103 -10.65 -24.51 -0.95
CA SER A 103 -10.99 -23.28 -1.69
C SER A 103 -12.32 -22.69 -1.24
N PRO A 104 -12.51 -21.36 -1.43
CA PRO A 104 -11.52 -20.43 -1.96
C PRO A 104 -10.42 -20.10 -0.95
N VAL A 105 -9.23 -19.70 -1.47
CA VAL A 105 -8.12 -19.22 -0.68
C VAL A 105 -8.03 -17.69 -0.83
N ILE A 106 -8.40 -16.96 0.20
CA ILE A 106 -8.36 -15.50 0.20
C ILE A 106 -7.17 -15.00 0.99
N ALA A 107 -6.40 -14.07 0.41
CA ALA A 107 -5.25 -13.46 1.08
C ALA A 107 -5.55 -12.01 1.47
N ILE A 108 -5.02 -11.57 2.62
CA ILE A 108 -4.99 -10.18 3.05
C ILE A 108 -3.52 -9.79 3.24
N LEU A 109 -3.10 -8.66 2.66
CA LEU A 109 -1.74 -8.13 2.80
C LEU A 109 -1.64 -7.26 4.04
N ALA A 110 -0.50 -7.31 4.75
CA ALA A 110 -0.23 -6.55 5.97
C ALA A 110 1.17 -5.93 5.89
N GLU A 111 1.26 -4.60 5.84
CA GLU A 111 2.50 -3.81 5.87
C GLU A 111 2.71 -3.23 7.27
N TYR A 112 3.99 -3.01 7.68
CA TYR A 112 4.30 -2.51 9.04
C TYR A 112 5.65 -1.79 9.13
N ASP A 113 6.26 -1.41 8.02
CA ASP A 113 7.51 -0.64 7.98
C ASP A 113 7.27 0.88 8.14
N ALA A 114 8.23 1.57 8.76
CA ALA A 114 8.25 3.00 8.97
C ALA A 114 9.24 3.69 8.01
N LEU A 115 9.09 5.00 7.87
CA LEU A 115 9.94 5.86 7.05
C LEU A 115 11.05 6.49 7.89
N PRO A 116 12.31 6.50 7.42
CA PRO A 116 13.41 7.20 8.10
C PRO A 116 13.21 8.71 8.07
N GLY A 117 13.74 9.40 9.07
CA GLY A 117 13.74 10.87 9.15
C GLY A 117 12.42 11.52 9.56
N LEU A 118 11.39 10.73 9.88
CA LEU A 118 10.03 11.21 10.20
C LEU A 118 9.63 11.01 11.67
N ALA A 119 10.57 11.03 12.60
CA ALA A 119 10.25 10.99 14.04
C ALA A 119 9.36 12.18 14.43
N GLN A 120 8.18 11.91 15.02
CA GLN A 120 7.18 12.93 15.31
C GLN A 120 6.25 12.47 16.45
N THR A 121 5.87 13.38 17.34
CA THR A 121 4.84 13.13 18.35
C THR A 121 3.42 13.09 17.75
N ALA A 122 2.48 12.49 18.46
CA ALA A 122 1.08 12.44 18.06
C ALA A 122 0.32 13.76 18.40
N THR A 123 0.91 14.91 18.02
CA THR A 123 0.38 16.25 18.26
C THR A 123 0.28 17.04 16.95
N PRO A 124 -0.64 18.02 16.85
CA PRO A 124 -0.83 18.80 15.62
C PRO A 124 0.26 19.87 15.40
N GLU A 125 1.32 19.84 16.18
CA GLU A 125 2.51 20.68 16.07
C GLU A 125 3.72 19.82 15.66
N LYS A 126 4.67 20.37 14.89
CA LYS A 126 5.90 19.67 14.52
C LYS A 126 6.81 19.51 15.73
N ASN A 127 6.84 18.32 16.29
CA ASN A 127 7.64 17.95 17.46
C ASN A 127 8.35 16.62 17.22
N THR A 128 9.67 16.66 17.11
CA THR A 128 10.50 15.46 16.94
C THR A 128 10.63 14.70 18.26
N ILE A 129 10.49 13.39 18.25
CA ILE A 129 10.77 12.53 19.40
C ILE A 129 12.29 12.34 19.49
N GLU A 130 12.90 12.76 20.60
CA GLU A 130 14.33 12.62 20.82
C GLU A 130 14.76 11.15 20.80
N GLY A 131 15.86 10.85 20.09
CA GLY A 131 16.40 9.49 19.95
C GLY A 131 15.66 8.61 18.92
N GLN A 132 14.47 8.96 18.48
CA GLN A 132 13.76 8.25 17.40
C GLN A 132 14.22 8.76 16.03
N LYS A 133 14.48 7.83 15.10
CA LYS A 133 15.00 8.17 13.76
C LYS A 133 13.98 7.97 12.62
N ALA A 134 12.83 7.36 12.90
CA ALA A 134 11.82 7.02 11.91
C ALA A 134 10.41 7.27 12.45
N GLY A 135 9.41 7.25 11.56
CA GLY A 135 8.00 7.40 11.92
C GLY A 135 7.08 6.85 10.84
N HIS A 136 5.86 6.45 11.25
CA HIS A 136 4.87 5.89 10.33
C HIS A 136 4.17 6.99 9.50
N GLY A 137 4.92 7.63 8.58
CA GLY A 137 4.42 8.66 7.68
C GLY A 137 3.56 8.14 6.54
N CYS A 138 3.51 6.82 6.34
CA CYS A 138 2.60 6.12 5.43
C CYS A 138 1.47 5.37 6.14
N GLY A 139 1.53 5.27 7.49
CA GLY A 139 0.49 4.65 8.30
C GLY A 139 0.53 3.12 8.33
N HIS A 140 1.66 2.49 8.03
CA HIS A 140 1.77 1.04 8.00
C HIS A 140 1.59 0.39 9.39
N ASN A 141 1.74 1.14 10.49
CA ASN A 141 1.32 0.68 11.83
C ASN A 141 -0.19 0.34 11.89
N LEU A 142 -1.01 1.09 11.16
CA LEU A 142 -2.45 0.88 11.03
C LEU A 142 -2.74 -0.18 9.96
N PHE A 143 -1.99 -0.17 8.84
CA PHE A 143 -2.16 -1.10 7.72
C PHE A 143 -2.06 -2.54 8.19
N GLY A 144 -0.95 -2.93 8.78
CA GLY A 144 -0.74 -4.29 9.27
C GLY A 144 -1.78 -4.71 10.29
N THR A 145 -2.09 -3.82 11.23
CA THR A 145 -3.06 -4.11 12.30
C THR A 145 -4.46 -4.32 11.76
N ALA A 146 -4.95 -3.47 10.84
CA ALA A 146 -6.27 -3.65 10.22
C ALA A 146 -6.37 -4.97 9.45
N SER A 147 -5.32 -5.32 8.72
CA SER A 147 -5.25 -6.54 7.92
C SER A 147 -5.28 -7.80 8.80
N VAL A 148 -4.52 -7.81 9.90
CA VAL A 148 -4.53 -8.88 10.89
C VAL A 148 -5.90 -9.01 11.55
N ALA A 149 -6.51 -7.89 11.98
CA ALA A 149 -7.84 -7.87 12.60
C ALA A 149 -8.92 -8.41 11.64
N ALA A 150 -8.90 -8.00 10.37
CA ALA A 150 -9.80 -8.52 9.33
C ALA A 150 -9.63 -10.04 9.15
N GLY A 151 -8.38 -10.52 9.06
CA GLY A 151 -8.07 -11.95 8.96
C GLY A 151 -8.59 -12.75 10.14
N ILE A 152 -8.40 -12.26 11.37
CA ILE A 152 -8.90 -12.90 12.60
C ILE A 152 -10.44 -12.95 12.62
N SER A 153 -11.12 -11.89 12.19
CA SER A 153 -12.58 -11.87 12.15
C SER A 153 -13.16 -12.89 11.16
N ILE A 154 -12.53 -13.09 10.00
CA ILE A 154 -12.90 -14.11 9.02
C ILE A 154 -12.60 -15.51 9.56
N LYS A 155 -11.46 -15.71 10.21
CA LYS A 155 -11.10 -16.99 10.87
C LYS A 155 -12.22 -17.46 11.81
N GLN A 156 -12.83 -16.56 12.57
CA GLN A 156 -13.92 -16.91 13.48
C GLN A 156 -15.13 -17.51 12.77
N LEU A 157 -15.48 -17.02 11.57
CA LEU A 157 -16.55 -17.59 10.75
C LEU A 157 -16.18 -18.97 10.18
N ILE A 158 -14.93 -19.17 9.77
CA ILE A 158 -14.45 -20.47 9.28
C ILE A 158 -14.46 -21.49 10.44
N GLU A 159 -14.01 -21.10 11.62
CA GLU A 159 -14.01 -21.94 12.84
C GLU A 159 -15.43 -22.33 13.25
N ALA A 160 -16.38 -21.42 13.11
CA ALA A 160 -17.80 -21.65 13.38
C ALA A 160 -18.52 -22.41 12.24
N HIS A 161 -17.81 -22.87 11.22
CA HIS A 161 -18.36 -23.53 10.02
C HIS A 161 -19.40 -22.71 9.25
N GLN A 162 -19.35 -21.39 9.40
CA GLN A 162 -20.22 -20.45 8.67
C GLN A 162 -19.64 -20.05 7.30
N LEU A 163 -18.32 -20.22 7.13
CA LEU A 163 -17.61 -20.09 5.86
C LEU A 163 -16.75 -21.34 5.64
N THR A 164 -16.53 -21.69 4.37
CA THR A 164 -15.64 -22.79 3.97
C THR A 164 -14.52 -22.23 3.09
N GLY A 165 -13.30 -22.71 3.28
CA GLY A 165 -12.12 -22.25 2.53
C GLY A 165 -10.97 -21.90 3.45
N THR A 166 -10.00 -21.12 2.91
CA THR A 166 -8.76 -20.76 3.59
C THR A 166 -8.58 -19.25 3.60
N ILE A 167 -8.31 -18.69 4.78
CA ILE A 167 -7.86 -17.31 4.94
C ILE A 167 -6.36 -17.29 5.18
N LYS A 168 -5.63 -16.44 4.43
CA LYS A 168 -4.21 -16.16 4.63
C LYS A 168 -3.98 -14.71 4.97
N VAL A 169 -3.06 -14.42 5.90
CA VAL A 169 -2.55 -13.06 6.15
C VAL A 169 -1.06 -13.08 5.84
N PHE A 170 -0.65 -12.23 4.90
CA PHE A 170 0.74 -12.08 4.48
C PHE A 170 1.37 -10.90 5.20
N GLY A 171 2.40 -11.13 6.00
CA GLY A 171 3.26 -10.08 6.53
C GLY A 171 4.25 -9.64 5.47
N CYS A 172 4.09 -8.41 5.02
CA CYS A 172 4.76 -7.81 3.88
C CYS A 172 5.69 -6.68 4.35
N PRO A 173 6.94 -6.99 4.74
CA PRO A 173 7.91 -5.99 5.19
C PRO A 173 8.44 -5.15 4.03
N ALA A 174 9.05 -4.00 4.37
CA ALA A 174 9.87 -3.17 3.49
C ALA A 174 9.17 -2.73 2.19
N GLU A 175 7.88 -2.34 2.27
CA GLU A 175 7.18 -1.73 1.14
C GLU A 175 7.89 -0.44 0.69
N GLU A 176 8.38 0.36 1.65
CA GLU A 176 9.07 1.64 1.48
C GLU A 176 10.47 1.48 0.86
N GLY A 177 10.50 0.97 -0.37
CA GLY A 177 11.71 0.86 -1.21
C GLY A 177 12.46 -0.47 -1.14
N GLY A 178 12.08 -1.40 -0.26
CA GLY A 178 12.67 -2.74 -0.20
C GLY A 178 11.99 -3.76 -1.11
N SER A 179 10.76 -3.48 -1.57
CA SER A 179 9.99 -4.34 -2.49
C SER A 179 9.72 -5.76 -1.93
N GLY A 180 9.35 -5.86 -0.64
CA GLY A 180 9.20 -7.14 0.06
C GLY A 180 8.23 -8.10 -0.63
N LYS A 181 7.08 -7.61 -1.12
CA LYS A 181 6.07 -8.44 -1.80
C LYS A 181 6.57 -9.05 -3.10
N VAL A 182 7.50 -8.38 -3.80
CA VAL A 182 8.11 -8.92 -5.01
C VAL A 182 8.84 -10.23 -4.72
N TYR A 183 9.54 -10.31 -3.60
CA TYR A 183 10.22 -11.54 -3.15
C TYR A 183 9.21 -12.62 -2.75
N LEU A 184 8.11 -12.25 -2.07
CA LEU A 184 7.05 -13.20 -1.72
C LEU A 184 6.40 -13.81 -2.97
N VAL A 185 6.11 -12.98 -4.00
CA VAL A 185 5.59 -13.45 -5.29
C VAL A 185 6.59 -14.35 -5.98
N ARG A 186 7.85 -13.96 -6.05
CA ARG A 186 8.93 -14.73 -6.69
C ARG A 186 9.15 -16.09 -6.01
N ALA A 187 8.98 -16.14 -4.69
CA ALA A 187 9.05 -17.38 -3.92
C ALA A 187 7.81 -18.29 -4.11
N GLY A 188 6.82 -17.88 -4.90
CA GLY A 188 5.62 -18.66 -5.21
C GLY A 188 4.59 -18.72 -4.07
N LEU A 189 4.71 -17.86 -3.04
CA LEU A 189 3.85 -17.92 -1.86
C LEU A 189 2.39 -17.56 -2.15
N PHE A 190 2.10 -16.96 -3.31
CA PHE A 190 0.74 -16.67 -3.78
C PHE A 190 0.17 -17.75 -4.74
N ASN A 191 0.91 -18.82 -5.06
CA ASN A 191 0.48 -19.77 -6.10
C ASN A 191 -0.88 -20.41 -5.84
N ASP A 192 -1.20 -20.70 -4.59
CA ASP A 192 -2.45 -21.32 -4.14
C ASP A 192 -3.54 -20.30 -3.72
N VAL A 193 -3.29 -19.00 -3.86
CA VAL A 193 -4.26 -17.93 -3.55
C VAL A 193 -5.21 -17.71 -4.72
N ASP A 194 -6.49 -17.49 -4.43
CA ASP A 194 -7.52 -17.22 -5.44
C ASP A 194 -7.83 -15.73 -5.61
N ALA A 195 -7.78 -14.95 -4.53
CA ALA A 195 -7.94 -13.49 -4.57
C ALA A 195 -7.19 -12.81 -3.42
N VAL A 196 -6.79 -11.56 -3.63
CA VAL A 196 -6.00 -10.77 -2.69
C VAL A 196 -6.75 -9.48 -2.35
N ILE A 197 -6.82 -9.17 -1.06
CA ILE A 197 -7.40 -7.96 -0.50
C ILE A 197 -6.29 -7.16 0.19
N HIS A 198 -6.27 -5.84 -0.05
CA HIS A 198 -5.40 -4.93 0.68
C HIS A 198 -6.11 -3.60 0.95
N TRP A 199 -5.44 -2.72 1.66
CA TRP A 199 -5.89 -1.35 1.84
C TRP A 199 -4.68 -0.43 1.97
N HIS A 200 -4.88 0.88 2.01
CA HIS A 200 -3.82 1.82 2.29
C HIS A 200 -4.35 3.00 3.13
N PRO A 201 -3.61 3.43 4.17
CA PRO A 201 -3.87 4.69 4.87
C PRO A 201 -3.81 5.88 3.91
N ASP A 202 -4.71 6.84 4.10
CA ASP A 202 -4.82 8.01 3.23
C ASP A 202 -5.53 9.17 3.93
N ASP A 203 -5.76 10.26 3.19
CA ASP A 203 -6.59 11.41 3.60
C ASP A 203 -8.03 11.35 3.04
N ILE A 204 -8.36 10.30 2.28
CA ILE A 204 -9.67 10.09 1.63
C ILE A 204 -10.17 8.65 1.81
N ASN A 205 -11.48 8.43 1.56
CA ASN A 205 -12.06 7.10 1.46
C ASN A 205 -12.46 6.81 0.03
N ALA A 206 -11.77 5.87 -0.62
CA ALA A 206 -12.02 5.49 -2.01
C ALA A 206 -11.54 4.06 -2.29
N VAL A 207 -12.21 3.34 -3.18
CA VAL A 207 -11.64 2.12 -3.78
C VAL A 207 -10.46 2.52 -4.67
N ASN A 208 -9.39 1.74 -4.65
CA ASN A 208 -8.21 2.04 -5.45
C ASN A 208 -8.46 1.73 -6.93
N THR A 209 -8.73 2.77 -7.71
CA THR A 209 -9.05 2.69 -9.14
C THR A 209 -8.03 3.39 -10.03
N MET A 210 -6.97 3.93 -9.44
CA MET A 210 -5.99 4.74 -10.18
C MET A 210 -4.73 3.98 -10.61
N GLY A 211 -4.60 2.70 -10.25
CA GLY A 211 -3.35 1.95 -10.47
C GLY A 211 -2.18 2.47 -9.61
N ALA A 212 -0.98 2.05 -9.93
CA ALA A 212 0.27 2.54 -9.36
C ALA A 212 1.36 2.51 -10.44
N LEU A 213 2.41 3.31 -10.29
CA LEU A 213 3.50 3.35 -11.25
C LEU A 213 4.43 2.12 -11.07
N ALA A 214 4.86 1.54 -12.18
CA ALA A 214 6.03 0.68 -12.17
C ALA A 214 7.27 1.49 -11.78
N ASN A 215 8.20 0.85 -11.09
CA ASN A 215 9.43 1.47 -10.61
C ASN A 215 10.61 0.51 -10.76
N LYS A 216 11.77 1.04 -11.09
CA LYS A 216 13.05 0.32 -11.01
C LYS A 216 14.13 1.27 -10.50
N SER A 217 14.92 0.80 -9.53
CA SER A 217 15.96 1.61 -8.91
C SER A 217 17.27 0.84 -8.80
N ALA A 218 18.39 1.56 -8.95
CA ALA A 218 19.73 0.97 -8.84
C ALA A 218 20.75 2.02 -8.39
N LYS A 219 21.78 1.54 -7.70
CA LYS A 219 23.00 2.27 -7.42
C LYS A 219 24.03 1.96 -8.48
N PHE A 220 24.50 2.99 -9.18
CA PHE A 220 25.59 2.89 -10.15
C PHE A 220 26.87 3.36 -9.49
N ARG A 221 27.90 2.51 -9.48
CA ARG A 221 29.20 2.73 -8.84
C ARG A 221 30.28 2.77 -9.89
N PHE A 222 31.06 3.85 -9.85
CA PHE A 222 32.21 4.03 -10.72
C PHE A 222 33.49 3.91 -9.91
N TYR A 223 34.48 3.25 -10.52
CA TYR A 223 35.79 3.01 -9.93
C TYR A 223 36.86 3.58 -10.87
N GLY A 224 37.60 4.54 -10.34
CA GLY A 224 38.64 5.30 -11.02
C GLY A 224 40.03 5.05 -10.46
N ILE A 225 40.92 6.04 -10.59
CA ILE A 225 42.29 6.03 -10.09
C ILE A 225 42.55 7.34 -9.39
N SER A 226 42.94 7.29 -8.12
CA SER A 226 43.32 8.47 -7.35
C SER A 226 44.66 9.04 -7.82
N ALA A 227 44.75 10.37 -7.84
CA ALA A 227 45.97 11.12 -8.08
C ALA A 227 45.90 12.47 -7.38
N HIS A 228 47.05 13.19 -7.25
CA HIS A 228 47.03 14.57 -6.79
C HIS A 228 46.45 15.45 -7.90
N ALA A 229 45.30 16.08 -7.66
CA ALA A 229 44.51 16.77 -8.70
C ALA A 229 45.26 17.95 -9.37
N SER A 230 46.27 18.52 -8.77
CA SER A 230 47.07 19.59 -9.38
C SER A 230 48.51 19.19 -9.72
N ALA A 231 49.12 18.23 -9.01
CA ALA A 231 50.50 17.86 -9.22
C ALA A 231 50.71 16.77 -10.30
N SER A 232 49.74 15.86 -10.43
CA SER A 232 49.83 14.76 -11.38
C SER A 232 48.42 14.31 -11.86
N PRO A 233 47.58 15.24 -12.37
CA PRO A 233 46.19 14.93 -12.75
C PRO A 233 46.11 13.90 -13.84
N GLU A 234 47.08 13.83 -14.76
CA GLU A 234 47.18 12.89 -15.88
C GLU A 234 47.27 11.42 -15.42
N GLN A 235 47.68 11.15 -14.19
CA GLN A 235 47.74 9.81 -13.60
C GLN A 235 46.40 9.39 -12.96
N GLY A 236 45.46 10.30 -12.80
CA GLY A 236 44.11 10.04 -12.23
C GLY A 236 43.08 9.66 -13.28
N ARG A 237 42.02 8.99 -12.81
CA ARG A 237 40.77 8.77 -13.56
C ARG A 237 39.63 9.02 -12.58
N SER A 238 38.90 10.13 -12.79
CA SER A 238 37.88 10.56 -11.85
C SER A 238 36.60 9.74 -11.98
N ALA A 239 36.26 9.03 -10.93
CA ALA A 239 34.97 8.35 -10.82
C ALA A 239 33.80 9.35 -10.72
N LEU A 240 34.02 10.55 -10.17
CA LEU A 240 33.01 11.60 -10.12
C LEU A 240 32.69 12.13 -11.52
N ASP A 241 33.69 12.36 -12.38
CA ASP A 241 33.49 12.79 -13.76
C ASP A 241 32.67 11.74 -14.55
N ALA A 242 32.85 10.46 -14.24
CA ALA A 242 32.02 9.40 -14.83
C ALA A 242 30.57 9.48 -14.39
N VAL A 243 30.28 9.78 -13.11
CA VAL A 243 28.92 10.02 -12.62
C VAL A 243 28.33 11.26 -13.31
N GLU A 244 29.04 12.37 -13.39
CA GLU A 244 28.59 13.59 -14.06
C GLU A 244 28.31 13.37 -15.56
N ALA A 245 29.19 12.62 -16.26
CA ALA A 245 28.98 12.25 -17.66
C ALA A 245 27.71 11.40 -17.84
N MET A 246 27.50 10.39 -16.98
CA MET A 246 26.27 9.57 -16.97
C MET A 246 25.04 10.46 -16.72
N ASP A 247 25.05 11.32 -15.72
CA ASP A 247 23.94 12.20 -15.36
C ASP A 247 23.59 13.17 -16.49
N ASN A 248 24.60 13.71 -17.19
CA ASN A 248 24.38 14.55 -18.36
C ASN A 248 23.73 13.78 -19.51
N MET A 249 24.19 12.57 -19.85
CA MET A 249 23.58 11.75 -20.89
C MET A 249 22.13 11.36 -20.52
N VAL A 250 21.85 11.02 -19.25
CA VAL A 250 20.49 10.72 -18.78
C VAL A 250 19.61 11.97 -18.84
N ASN A 251 20.13 13.17 -18.50
CA ASN A 251 19.37 14.41 -18.58
C ASN A 251 19.00 14.75 -20.04
N MET A 252 19.91 14.54 -21.02
CA MET A 252 19.59 14.69 -22.45
C MET A 252 18.52 13.70 -22.90
N MET A 253 18.53 12.48 -22.36
CA MET A 253 17.53 11.44 -22.68
C MET A 253 16.11 11.85 -22.28
N ARG A 254 15.92 12.75 -21.31
CA ARG A 254 14.59 13.17 -20.81
C ARG A 254 13.71 13.75 -21.91
N GLU A 255 14.28 14.38 -22.93
CA GLU A 255 13.55 14.90 -24.11
C GLU A 255 12.98 13.78 -25.01
N HIS A 256 13.44 12.53 -24.81
CA HIS A 256 13.18 11.38 -25.68
C HIS A 256 12.57 10.19 -24.93
N ILE A 257 11.80 10.46 -23.86
CA ILE A 257 11.04 9.46 -23.10
C ILE A 257 9.58 9.91 -22.97
N PRO A 258 8.60 9.00 -22.75
CA PRO A 258 7.20 9.38 -22.52
C PRO A 258 7.04 10.37 -21.38
N GLN A 259 6.14 11.34 -21.55
CA GLN A 259 5.95 12.46 -20.62
C GLN A 259 5.55 12.03 -19.21
N GLU A 260 4.86 10.89 -19.06
CA GLU A 260 4.47 10.32 -17.77
C GLU A 260 5.65 9.69 -17.01
N SER A 261 6.81 9.58 -17.66
CA SER A 261 8.01 9.02 -17.02
C SER A 261 8.61 9.99 -16.01
N ARG A 262 9.19 9.43 -14.94
CA ARG A 262 10.00 10.18 -13.98
C ARG A 262 11.33 9.47 -13.79
N VAL A 263 12.41 10.22 -13.92
CA VAL A 263 13.76 9.76 -13.64
C VAL A 263 14.36 10.67 -12.59
N HIS A 264 14.69 10.12 -11.42
CA HIS A 264 15.27 10.86 -10.30
C HIS A 264 16.63 10.26 -9.97
N TYR A 265 17.56 11.07 -9.48
CA TYR A 265 18.81 10.56 -8.95
C TYR A 265 19.35 11.44 -7.83
N VAL A 266 20.26 10.86 -7.07
CA VAL A 266 21.08 11.56 -6.09
C VAL A 266 22.50 10.97 -6.13
N ILE A 267 23.51 11.83 -6.13
CA ILE A 267 24.90 11.40 -5.94
C ILE A 267 25.09 11.12 -4.46
N THR A 268 25.28 9.84 -4.11
CA THR A 268 25.43 9.37 -2.73
C THR A 268 26.88 9.38 -2.28
N ASN A 269 27.84 9.38 -3.23
CA ASN A 269 29.26 9.57 -2.97
C ASN A 269 29.92 10.25 -4.19
N GLY A 270 30.55 11.38 -4.00
CA GLY A 270 31.26 12.16 -5.02
C GLY A 270 32.73 12.38 -4.72
N GLY A 271 33.33 11.62 -3.80
CA GLY A 271 34.70 11.84 -3.31
C GLY A 271 34.75 12.56 -1.95
N LYS A 272 35.96 12.91 -1.48
CA LYS A 272 36.16 13.44 -0.11
C LYS A 272 36.89 14.80 -0.04
N ALA A 273 37.81 15.05 -0.95
CA ALA A 273 38.60 16.27 -0.97
C ALA A 273 38.91 16.70 -2.41
N PRO A 274 38.84 18.01 -2.74
CA PRO A 274 38.97 18.49 -4.11
C PRO A 274 40.39 18.41 -4.69
N ASN A 275 41.40 18.23 -3.85
CA ASN A 275 42.80 18.04 -4.27
C ASN A 275 43.17 16.57 -4.49
N VAL A 276 42.21 15.64 -4.39
CA VAL A 276 42.37 14.21 -4.64
C VAL A 276 41.38 13.79 -5.72
N VAL A 277 41.86 13.28 -6.88
CA VAL A 277 40.99 12.72 -7.91
C VAL A 277 40.21 11.55 -7.31
N PRO A 278 38.84 11.56 -7.34
CA PRO A 278 38.05 10.51 -6.73
C PRO A 278 38.20 9.16 -7.46
N ASP A 279 38.61 8.13 -6.74
CA ASP A 279 38.72 6.74 -7.26
C ASP A 279 37.43 5.94 -7.06
N PHE A 280 36.44 6.51 -6.35
CA PHE A 280 35.11 5.94 -6.16
C PHE A 280 34.05 7.04 -6.16
N ALA A 281 32.97 6.80 -6.92
CA ALA A 281 31.74 7.60 -6.85
C ALA A 281 30.50 6.70 -7.02
N GLU A 282 29.39 7.10 -6.43
CA GLU A 282 28.10 6.38 -6.48
C GLU A 282 26.97 7.35 -6.75
N VAL A 283 26.08 6.99 -7.66
CA VAL A 283 24.82 7.66 -7.94
C VAL A 283 23.65 6.67 -7.85
N TYR A 284 22.57 7.09 -7.19
CA TYR A 284 21.38 6.27 -6.98
C TYR A 284 20.22 6.79 -7.82
N TYR A 285 19.71 5.96 -8.75
CA TYR A 285 18.66 6.27 -9.70
C TYR A 285 17.33 5.60 -9.37
N TYR A 286 16.22 6.31 -9.64
CA TYR A 286 14.85 5.81 -9.72
C TYR A 286 14.26 6.11 -11.09
N VAL A 287 13.59 5.10 -11.69
CA VAL A 287 12.83 5.22 -12.94
C VAL A 287 11.39 4.81 -12.66
N ARG A 288 10.43 5.65 -13.04
CA ARG A 288 9.00 5.40 -12.85
C ARG A 288 8.21 5.69 -14.13
N ASN A 289 7.21 4.85 -14.41
CA ASN A 289 6.22 5.07 -15.47
C ASN A 289 4.95 4.26 -15.18
N PRO A 290 3.75 4.67 -15.67
CA PRO A 290 2.53 3.86 -15.58
C PRO A 290 2.63 2.48 -16.24
N LYS A 291 3.61 2.25 -17.11
CA LYS A 291 3.83 0.99 -17.84
C LYS A 291 5.22 0.45 -17.54
N ARG A 292 5.30 -0.79 -17.05
CA ARG A 292 6.57 -1.47 -16.74
C ARG A 292 7.50 -1.61 -17.95
N GLU A 293 6.94 -1.79 -19.15
CA GLU A 293 7.76 -1.93 -20.38
C GLU A 293 8.58 -0.66 -20.64
N VAL A 294 7.99 0.50 -20.37
CA VAL A 294 8.66 1.79 -20.50
C VAL A 294 9.74 1.95 -19.42
N VAL A 295 9.49 1.48 -18.20
CA VAL A 295 10.50 1.46 -17.11
C VAL A 295 11.69 0.60 -17.51
N ILE A 296 11.45 -0.58 -18.09
CA ILE A 296 12.51 -1.48 -18.55
C ILE A 296 13.34 -0.80 -19.64
N ASP A 297 12.71 -0.23 -20.69
CA ASP A 297 13.43 0.45 -21.78
C ASP A 297 14.29 1.62 -21.27
N ILE A 298 13.70 2.48 -20.44
CA ILE A 298 14.44 3.63 -19.87
C ILE A 298 15.61 3.15 -19.01
N PHE A 299 15.42 2.13 -18.19
CA PHE A 299 16.47 1.59 -17.32
C PHE A 299 17.63 0.99 -18.14
N ASP A 300 17.33 0.29 -19.22
CA ASP A 300 18.34 -0.26 -20.13
C ASP A 300 19.15 0.86 -20.81
N ARG A 301 18.49 1.97 -21.18
CA ARG A 301 19.16 3.15 -21.73
C ARG A 301 20.05 3.86 -20.71
N ILE A 302 19.60 3.95 -19.44
CA ILE A 302 20.41 4.48 -18.33
C ILE A 302 21.63 3.62 -18.09
N THR A 303 21.50 2.29 -18.16
CA THR A 303 22.64 1.36 -18.03
C THR A 303 23.66 1.59 -19.14
N LYS A 304 23.22 1.76 -20.41
CA LYS A 304 24.10 2.09 -21.53
C LYS A 304 24.78 3.45 -21.37
N ALA A 305 24.08 4.45 -20.79
CA ALA A 305 24.70 5.73 -20.49
C ALA A 305 25.83 5.58 -19.45
N ALA A 306 25.62 4.74 -18.42
CA ALA A 306 26.64 4.44 -17.42
C ALA A 306 27.86 3.71 -18.03
N GLU A 307 27.63 2.74 -18.92
CA GLU A 307 28.69 2.03 -19.66
C GLU A 307 29.49 3.01 -20.53
N GLY A 308 28.79 3.89 -21.29
CA GLY A 308 29.41 4.92 -22.11
C GLY A 308 30.23 5.93 -21.32
N ALA A 309 29.71 6.34 -20.16
CA ALA A 309 30.43 7.23 -19.24
C ALA A 309 31.71 6.58 -18.71
N ALA A 310 31.65 5.33 -18.27
CA ALA A 310 32.82 4.59 -17.82
C ALA A 310 33.88 4.47 -18.91
N LEU A 311 33.46 4.12 -20.13
CA LEU A 311 34.36 4.01 -21.28
C LEU A 311 35.04 5.35 -21.59
N GLY A 312 34.28 6.44 -21.67
CA GLY A 312 34.77 7.77 -22.03
C GLY A 312 35.71 8.39 -21.00
N THR A 313 35.52 8.08 -19.70
CA THR A 313 36.34 8.59 -18.59
C THR A 313 37.50 7.68 -18.20
N GLY A 314 37.62 6.49 -18.83
CA GLY A 314 38.66 5.50 -18.50
C GLY A 314 38.48 4.89 -17.10
N THR A 315 37.22 4.83 -16.59
CA THR A 315 36.86 4.19 -15.35
C THR A 315 36.19 2.83 -15.57
N THR A 316 35.82 2.12 -14.50
CA THR A 316 34.99 0.91 -14.59
C THR A 316 33.68 1.13 -13.85
N MET A 317 32.60 0.49 -14.28
CA MET A 317 31.27 0.64 -13.70
C MET A 317 30.70 -0.71 -13.24
N LYS A 318 29.99 -0.69 -12.12
CA LYS A 318 29.07 -1.76 -11.67
C LYS A 318 27.78 -1.12 -11.21
N TYR A 319 26.67 -1.84 -11.33
CA TYR A 319 25.43 -1.40 -10.71
C TYR A 319 24.78 -2.53 -9.87
N GLU A 320 24.01 -2.11 -8.90
CA GLU A 320 23.23 -2.97 -8.00
C GLU A 320 21.77 -2.52 -8.06
N ILE A 321 20.86 -3.42 -8.45
CA ILE A 321 19.44 -3.17 -8.40
C ILE A 321 19.01 -3.16 -6.91
N ILE A 322 18.34 -2.11 -6.48
CA ILE A 322 17.87 -1.94 -5.10
C ILE A 322 16.37 -2.25 -5.00
N GLY A 323 15.57 -1.78 -5.96
CA GLY A 323 14.13 -1.97 -5.98
C GLY A 323 13.60 -2.15 -7.39
N GLY A 324 12.42 -2.75 -7.49
CA GLY A 324 11.74 -2.90 -8.77
C GLY A 324 10.36 -3.49 -8.59
N THR A 325 9.31 -2.71 -8.95
CA THR A 325 7.91 -3.07 -8.79
C THR A 325 7.14 -2.88 -10.09
N HIS A 326 6.17 -3.73 -10.34
CA HIS A 326 5.23 -3.58 -11.46
C HIS A 326 4.24 -2.44 -11.19
N ASP A 327 3.66 -1.92 -12.26
CA ASP A 327 2.40 -1.16 -12.20
C ASP A 327 1.28 -2.04 -11.62
N LEU A 328 0.30 -1.40 -10.98
CA LEU A 328 -0.83 -2.11 -10.36
C LEU A 328 -1.93 -2.38 -11.39
N LEU A 329 -2.24 -3.65 -11.63
CA LEU A 329 -3.41 -4.08 -12.39
C LEU A 329 -4.67 -3.99 -11.53
N MET A 330 -5.63 -3.21 -11.99
CA MET A 330 -6.93 -3.10 -11.33
C MET A 330 -7.86 -4.23 -11.74
N ASN A 331 -8.72 -4.68 -10.81
CA ASN A 331 -9.76 -5.66 -11.05
C ASN A 331 -11.13 -5.02 -10.80
N LYS A 332 -11.86 -4.70 -11.88
CA LYS A 332 -13.15 -3.99 -11.79
C LYS A 332 -14.20 -4.81 -11.06
N THR A 333 -14.23 -6.11 -11.29
CA THR A 333 -15.16 -7.03 -10.61
C THR A 333 -15.00 -6.97 -9.10
N LEU A 334 -13.76 -7.01 -8.60
CA LEU A 334 -13.49 -6.92 -7.16
C LEU A 334 -13.72 -5.51 -6.62
N ASN A 335 -13.38 -4.47 -7.41
CA ASN A 335 -13.62 -3.08 -7.03
C ASN A 335 -15.11 -2.79 -6.78
N GLU A 336 -16.02 -3.31 -7.62
CA GLU A 336 -17.48 -3.17 -7.45
C GLU A 336 -17.97 -3.82 -6.15
N VAL A 337 -17.46 -5.00 -5.81
CA VAL A 337 -17.78 -5.70 -4.56
C VAL A 337 -17.28 -4.92 -3.36
N MET A 338 -16.06 -4.43 -3.41
CA MET A 338 -15.44 -3.69 -2.33
C MET A 338 -16.11 -2.32 -2.14
N GLN A 339 -16.48 -1.61 -3.21
CA GLN A 339 -17.22 -0.36 -3.15
C GLN A 339 -18.56 -0.53 -2.43
N ALA A 340 -19.33 -1.56 -2.80
CA ALA A 340 -20.61 -1.83 -2.17
C ALA A 340 -20.50 -2.11 -0.65
N ASN A 341 -19.40 -2.72 -0.20
CA ASN A 341 -19.11 -2.92 1.21
C ASN A 341 -18.61 -1.65 1.88
N PHE A 342 -17.77 -0.87 1.20
CA PHE A 342 -17.26 0.39 1.75
C PHE A 342 -18.38 1.40 1.98
N GLU A 343 -19.32 1.52 1.05
CA GLU A 343 -20.50 2.38 1.22
C GLU A 343 -21.39 1.95 2.40
N LYS A 344 -21.49 0.65 2.70
CA LYS A 344 -22.19 0.14 3.88
C LYS A 344 -21.48 0.46 5.18
N VAL A 345 -20.17 0.40 5.20
CA VAL A 345 -19.35 0.73 6.38
C VAL A 345 -19.35 2.25 6.60
N GLY A 346 -19.26 3.02 5.53
CA GLY A 346 -19.13 4.47 5.57
C GLY A 346 -17.70 4.93 5.80
N GLY A 347 -17.50 6.26 5.86
CA GLY A 347 -16.22 6.88 6.15
C GLY A 347 -15.99 7.09 7.65
N VAL A 348 -15.03 7.97 7.98
CA VAL A 348 -14.60 8.23 9.34
C VAL A 348 -15.31 9.46 9.91
N ASN A 349 -16.02 9.28 11.05
CA ASN A 349 -16.66 10.38 11.77
C ASN A 349 -15.75 10.83 12.93
N TYR A 350 -15.34 12.09 12.91
CA TYR A 350 -14.49 12.69 13.92
C TYR A 350 -15.27 13.23 15.11
N THR A 351 -14.69 13.17 16.31
CA THR A 351 -15.15 13.86 17.51
C THR A 351 -14.77 15.35 17.46
N GLU A 352 -15.28 16.12 18.39
CA GLU A 352 -14.92 17.55 18.52
C GLU A 352 -13.41 17.75 18.75
N ASP A 353 -12.77 16.89 19.55
CA ASP A 353 -11.33 16.94 19.82
C ASP A 353 -10.50 16.61 18.55
N GLU A 354 -10.94 15.63 17.76
CA GLU A 354 -10.30 15.27 16.48
C GLU A 354 -10.48 16.39 15.43
N ILE A 355 -11.64 17.04 15.41
CA ILE A 355 -11.87 18.24 14.58
C ILE A 355 -10.98 19.39 15.06
N ALA A 356 -10.82 19.59 16.37
CA ALA A 356 -9.92 20.61 16.91
C ALA A 356 -8.44 20.32 16.54
N PHE A 357 -8.03 19.04 16.60
CA PHE A 357 -6.72 18.61 16.10
C PHE A 357 -6.55 18.97 14.60
N GLY A 358 -7.53 18.63 13.76
CA GLY A 358 -7.52 18.91 12.34
C GLY A 358 -7.45 20.42 12.03
N LYS A 359 -8.19 21.25 12.75
CA LYS A 359 -8.16 22.71 12.61
C LYS A 359 -6.80 23.34 12.94
N LYS A 360 -6.02 22.71 13.83
CA LYS A 360 -4.63 23.12 14.11
C LYS A 360 -3.65 22.60 13.05
N LEU A 361 -3.92 21.40 12.50
CA LEU A 361 -3.02 20.76 11.56
C LEU A 361 -3.12 21.34 10.14
N GLN A 362 -4.34 21.57 9.62
CA GLN A 362 -4.57 22.03 8.23
C GLN A 362 -3.85 23.33 7.85
N PRO A 363 -3.70 24.35 8.74
CA PRO A 363 -2.92 25.55 8.41
C PRO A 363 -1.43 25.30 8.12
N THR A 364 -0.90 24.12 8.47
CA THR A 364 0.49 23.72 8.18
C THR A 364 0.65 23.11 6.78
N PHE A 365 -0.43 22.91 6.01
CA PHE A 365 -0.35 22.34 4.67
C PHE A 365 0.02 23.39 3.64
N PHE A 366 0.75 22.95 2.62
CA PHE A 366 1.15 23.84 1.52
C PHE A 366 0.01 24.21 0.59
N ILE A 367 -0.99 23.32 0.44
CA ILE A 367 -2.17 23.53 -0.41
C ILE A 367 -3.42 23.71 0.46
N LYS A 368 -4.45 24.35 -0.13
CA LYS A 368 -5.75 24.48 0.55
C LYS A 368 -6.35 23.10 0.82
N ALA A 369 -6.58 22.81 2.10
CA ALA A 369 -7.18 21.55 2.53
C ALA A 369 -8.67 21.46 2.18
N PRO A 370 -9.18 20.23 1.91
CA PRO A 370 -10.61 19.95 1.91
C PRO A 370 -11.23 20.16 3.30
N PRO A 371 -12.57 20.27 3.40
CA PRO A 371 -13.26 20.28 4.69
C PRO A 371 -12.92 19.01 5.51
N ILE A 372 -12.73 19.15 6.83
CA ILE A 372 -12.38 18.04 7.74
C ILE A 372 -13.46 16.95 7.68
N GLU A 373 -14.71 17.34 7.56
CA GLU A 373 -15.89 16.48 7.51
C GLU A 373 -15.93 15.59 6.27
N SER A 374 -15.11 15.89 5.24
CA SER A 374 -15.01 15.06 4.03
C SER A 374 -14.48 13.65 4.31
N ALA A 375 -13.82 13.44 5.46
CA ALA A 375 -13.43 12.10 5.94
C ALA A 375 -14.62 11.17 6.20
N ALA A 376 -15.84 11.68 6.39
CA ALA A 376 -17.04 10.87 6.53
C ALA A 376 -17.59 10.35 5.18
N THR A 377 -17.09 10.84 4.06
CA THR A 377 -17.61 10.52 2.73
C THR A 377 -16.79 9.43 2.05
N VAL A 378 -17.45 8.36 1.61
CA VAL A 378 -16.87 7.38 0.68
C VAL A 378 -17.08 7.91 -0.74
N LYS A 379 -15.98 8.06 -1.50
CA LYS A 379 -16.05 8.55 -2.88
C LYS A 379 -16.72 7.50 -3.78
N PRO A 380 -17.49 7.94 -4.78
CA PRO A 380 -18.07 7.03 -5.76
C PRO A 380 -16.98 6.33 -6.57
N LEU A 381 -17.27 5.11 -7.01
CA LEU A 381 -16.36 4.33 -7.84
C LEU A 381 -16.19 5.00 -9.22
N THR A 382 -15.01 5.55 -9.46
CA THR A 382 -14.66 6.20 -10.72
C THR A 382 -13.33 5.67 -11.22
N TYR A 383 -13.23 5.42 -12.53
CA TYR A 383 -11.99 4.98 -13.18
C TYR A 383 -11.41 6.16 -13.95
N ILE A 384 -10.56 6.94 -13.28
CA ILE A 384 -9.86 8.07 -13.89
C ILE A 384 -8.39 7.65 -14.04
N ASN A 385 -7.88 7.64 -15.26
CA ASN A 385 -6.49 7.29 -15.54
C ASN A 385 -5.50 8.43 -15.21
N GLU A 386 -5.96 9.49 -14.57
CA GLU A 386 -5.16 10.67 -14.28
C GLU A 386 -4.77 10.71 -12.81
N GLY A 387 -3.48 10.86 -12.54
CA GLY A 387 -2.98 11.39 -11.28
C GLY A 387 -2.37 10.46 -10.26
N ASN A 388 -2.30 9.14 -10.43
CA ASN A 388 -1.50 8.34 -9.51
C ASN A 388 -0.01 8.46 -9.84
N THR A 389 0.75 8.98 -8.88
CA THR A 389 2.20 9.19 -8.99
C THR A 389 2.99 8.29 -8.03
N GLY A 390 2.30 7.51 -7.18
CA GLY A 390 2.89 6.55 -6.24
C GLY A 390 3.21 5.21 -6.89
N SER A 391 4.12 4.47 -6.28
CA SER A 391 4.44 3.08 -6.60
C SER A 391 4.15 2.22 -5.39
N THR A 392 3.79 0.95 -5.59
CA THR A 392 3.67 -0.05 -4.53
C THR A 392 4.04 -1.43 -5.07
N ASP A 393 4.62 -2.26 -4.24
CA ASP A 393 4.96 -3.65 -4.59
C ASP A 393 3.73 -4.60 -4.61
N VAL A 394 2.53 -4.10 -4.26
CA VAL A 394 1.24 -4.76 -4.55
C VAL A 394 1.04 -4.95 -6.05
N GLY A 395 1.67 -4.10 -6.88
CA GLY A 395 1.68 -4.26 -8.34
C GLY A 395 2.07 -5.67 -8.75
N ASP A 396 3.15 -6.20 -8.22
CA ASP A 396 3.65 -7.55 -8.53
C ASP A 396 2.65 -8.65 -8.14
N VAL A 397 1.97 -8.51 -7.02
CA VAL A 397 0.89 -9.43 -6.60
C VAL A 397 -0.25 -9.39 -7.61
N SER A 398 -0.64 -8.20 -8.07
CA SER A 398 -1.76 -8.00 -9.00
C SER A 398 -1.57 -8.66 -10.38
N TYR A 399 -0.30 -8.87 -10.79
CA TYR A 399 0.02 -9.61 -12.02
C TYR A 399 -0.10 -11.12 -11.88
N THR A 400 -0.21 -11.61 -10.66
CA THR A 400 -0.32 -13.06 -10.38
C THR A 400 -1.71 -13.47 -9.91
N LYS A 401 -2.41 -12.61 -9.18
CA LYS A 401 -3.73 -12.89 -8.58
C LYS A 401 -4.68 -11.69 -8.70
N PRO A 402 -6.00 -11.94 -8.87
CA PRO A 402 -6.98 -10.86 -8.77
C PRO A 402 -6.83 -10.12 -7.45
N THR A 403 -6.59 -8.82 -7.52
CA THR A 403 -6.25 -7.99 -6.35
C THR A 403 -7.15 -6.77 -6.27
N VAL A 404 -7.60 -6.43 -5.06
CA VAL A 404 -8.42 -5.25 -4.79
C VAL A 404 -7.97 -4.54 -3.53
N GLY A 405 -8.05 -3.20 -3.55
CA GLY A 405 -7.69 -2.39 -2.39
C GLY A 405 -8.54 -1.14 -2.24
N ILE A 406 -8.52 -0.60 -1.02
CA ILE A 406 -9.13 0.69 -0.67
C ILE A 406 -8.09 1.63 -0.07
N ARG A 407 -8.37 2.92 -0.20
CA ARG A 407 -7.72 4.00 0.52
C ARG A 407 -8.69 4.49 1.59
N VAL A 408 -8.24 4.62 2.82
CA VAL A 408 -9.10 5.00 3.95
C VAL A 408 -8.51 6.19 4.69
N ALA A 409 -9.36 7.15 5.03
CA ALA A 409 -8.97 8.34 5.77
C ALA A 409 -8.46 7.96 7.18
N THR A 410 -7.15 7.91 7.35
CA THR A 410 -6.43 7.80 8.62
C THR A 410 -5.74 9.11 8.98
N TRP A 411 -5.76 10.05 8.06
CA TRP A 411 -5.22 11.39 8.19
C TRP A 411 -6.32 12.44 8.03
N ILE A 412 -6.10 13.59 8.59
CA ILE A 412 -6.96 14.76 8.34
C ILE A 412 -6.96 15.07 6.84
N PRO A 413 -8.12 15.31 6.20
CA PRO A 413 -8.21 15.63 4.77
C PRO A 413 -7.23 16.72 4.32
N GLY A 414 -6.48 16.43 3.25
CA GLY A 414 -5.43 17.29 2.71
C GLY A 414 -4.03 17.02 3.27
N THR A 415 -3.88 16.11 4.24
CA THR A 415 -2.56 15.73 4.77
C THR A 415 -1.70 15.08 3.70
N PRO A 416 -0.48 15.59 3.43
CA PRO A 416 0.43 14.96 2.49
C PRO A 416 0.98 13.65 3.08
N ALA A 417 1.06 12.60 2.27
CA ALA A 417 1.76 11.38 2.64
C ALA A 417 3.26 11.66 2.90
N HIS A 418 3.93 10.77 3.65
CA HIS A 418 5.36 10.86 3.96
C HIS A 418 5.73 12.19 4.66
N SER A 419 4.84 12.68 5.52
CA SER A 419 5.01 13.92 6.25
C SER A 419 4.92 13.72 7.78
N TRP A 420 5.43 14.69 8.54
CA TRP A 420 5.26 14.70 9.98
C TRP A 420 3.77 14.77 10.38
N GLN A 421 2.95 15.43 9.57
CA GLN A 421 1.50 15.53 9.78
C GLN A 421 0.83 14.16 9.71
N ALA A 422 1.21 13.33 8.72
CA ALA A 422 0.72 11.96 8.60
C ALA A 422 1.17 11.10 9.80
N VAL A 423 2.43 11.20 10.23
CA VAL A 423 2.91 10.51 11.44
C VAL A 423 2.09 10.91 12.66
N ALA A 424 1.82 12.22 12.83
CA ALA A 424 1.03 12.72 13.95
C ALA A 424 -0.41 12.14 13.95
N CYS A 425 -1.08 12.14 12.79
CA CYS A 425 -2.43 11.55 12.67
C CYS A 425 -2.45 10.06 12.99
N ASN A 426 -1.48 9.29 12.47
CA ASN A 426 -1.39 7.83 12.65
C ASN A 426 -1.13 7.41 14.11
N GLY A 427 -0.65 8.31 14.95
CA GLY A 427 -0.48 8.12 16.40
C GLY A 427 -1.69 8.47 17.25
N THR A 428 -2.84 8.76 16.65
CA THR A 428 -4.07 9.21 17.35
C THR A 428 -5.29 8.34 17.02
N THR A 429 -6.42 8.67 17.65
CA THR A 429 -7.71 8.04 17.34
C THR A 429 -8.21 8.36 15.92
N ILE A 430 -7.73 9.42 15.28
CA ILE A 430 -8.00 9.71 13.87
C ILE A 430 -7.53 8.53 13.03
N GLY A 431 -6.26 8.08 13.22
CA GLY A 431 -5.70 6.93 12.52
C GLY A 431 -6.44 5.63 12.84
N THR A 432 -6.66 5.32 14.13
CA THR A 432 -7.28 4.04 14.51
C THR A 432 -8.75 3.92 14.12
N LYS A 433 -9.50 5.01 14.00
CA LYS A 433 -10.86 4.99 13.41
C LYS A 433 -10.83 4.60 11.93
N GLY A 434 -9.93 5.18 11.15
CA GLY A 434 -9.72 4.77 9.75
C GLY A 434 -9.29 3.30 9.64
N MET A 435 -8.39 2.85 10.52
CA MET A 435 -8.01 1.44 10.64
C MET A 435 -9.22 0.51 10.84
N LEU A 436 -10.17 0.87 11.71
CA LEU A 436 -11.39 0.10 11.93
C LEU A 436 -12.29 0.06 10.69
N VAL A 437 -12.45 1.19 10.00
CA VAL A 437 -13.20 1.26 8.73
C VAL A 437 -12.57 0.34 7.68
N ALA A 438 -11.25 0.35 7.56
CA ALA A 438 -10.52 -0.53 6.65
C ALA A 438 -10.72 -2.02 6.99
N SER A 439 -10.54 -2.39 8.27
CA SER A 439 -10.75 -3.77 8.74
C SER A 439 -12.15 -4.28 8.40
N LYS A 440 -13.19 -3.48 8.67
CA LYS A 440 -14.58 -3.82 8.37
C LYS A 440 -14.78 -4.01 6.87
N THR A 441 -14.33 -3.08 6.05
CA THR A 441 -14.52 -3.14 4.59
C THR A 441 -13.83 -4.35 3.98
N MET A 442 -12.60 -4.65 4.39
CA MET A 442 -11.88 -5.85 3.96
C MET A 442 -12.59 -7.13 4.39
N ALA A 443 -13.02 -7.21 5.65
CA ALA A 443 -13.71 -8.39 6.16
C ALA A 443 -15.06 -8.64 5.46
N LEU A 444 -15.86 -7.59 5.23
CA LEU A 444 -17.13 -7.71 4.48
C LEU A 444 -16.88 -8.18 3.05
N THR A 445 -15.83 -7.68 2.40
CA THR A 445 -15.44 -8.10 1.06
C THR A 445 -15.00 -9.56 1.04
N ALA A 446 -14.20 -9.98 2.02
CA ALA A 446 -13.81 -11.38 2.15
C ALA A 446 -15.03 -12.30 2.34
N VAL A 447 -16.03 -11.91 3.16
CA VAL A 447 -17.28 -12.67 3.31
C VAL A 447 -17.99 -12.86 1.96
N ASP A 448 -18.06 -11.83 1.11
CA ASP A 448 -18.65 -11.97 -0.23
C ASP A 448 -17.86 -12.94 -1.10
N LEU A 449 -16.53 -12.89 -1.08
CA LEU A 449 -15.67 -13.76 -1.88
C LEU A 449 -15.78 -15.23 -1.43
N PHE A 450 -15.82 -15.48 -0.12
CA PHE A 450 -16.05 -16.83 0.43
C PHE A 450 -17.45 -17.38 0.09
N SER A 451 -18.44 -16.51 0.12
CA SER A 451 -19.84 -16.90 -0.09
C SER A 451 -20.23 -17.04 -1.56
N ASN A 452 -19.48 -16.42 -2.50
CA ASN A 452 -19.80 -16.42 -3.92
C ASN A 452 -18.56 -16.65 -4.79
N PRO A 453 -18.15 -17.91 -5.03
CA PRO A 453 -17.00 -18.23 -5.87
C PRO A 453 -17.08 -17.72 -7.32
N ALA A 454 -18.29 -17.40 -7.83
CA ALA A 454 -18.46 -16.85 -9.17
C ALA A 454 -17.81 -15.46 -9.31
N ILE A 455 -17.73 -14.69 -8.22
CA ILE A 455 -17.00 -13.40 -8.20
C ILE A 455 -15.52 -13.63 -8.49
N ILE A 456 -14.91 -14.60 -7.82
CA ILE A 456 -13.47 -14.92 -7.99
C ILE A 456 -13.21 -15.41 -9.42
N LYS A 457 -14.09 -16.28 -9.97
CA LYS A 457 -13.98 -16.75 -11.34
C LYS A 457 -13.98 -15.58 -12.32
N LYS A 458 -14.97 -14.68 -12.22
CA LYS A 458 -15.05 -13.48 -13.07
C LYS A 458 -13.84 -12.57 -12.91
N ALA A 459 -13.35 -12.37 -11.68
CA ALA A 459 -12.17 -11.59 -11.40
C ALA A 459 -10.90 -12.20 -12.02
N THR A 460 -10.78 -13.53 -12.01
CA THR A 460 -9.66 -14.26 -12.64
C THR A 460 -9.70 -14.14 -14.16
N GLU A 461 -10.89 -14.26 -14.79
CA GLU A 461 -11.05 -14.05 -16.22
C GLU A 461 -10.67 -12.62 -16.64
N GLU A 462 -11.01 -11.62 -15.82
CA GLU A 462 -10.63 -10.24 -16.03
C GLU A 462 -9.10 -10.04 -15.92
N LEU A 463 -8.46 -10.63 -14.92
CA LEU A 463 -6.99 -10.60 -14.79
C LEU A 463 -6.29 -11.22 -15.99
N ILE A 464 -6.74 -12.39 -16.43
CA ILE A 464 -6.16 -13.08 -17.61
C ILE A 464 -6.26 -12.18 -18.83
N LYS A 465 -7.41 -11.54 -19.05
CA LYS A 465 -7.63 -10.61 -20.16
C LYS A 465 -6.73 -9.36 -20.05
N ALA A 466 -6.62 -8.78 -18.85
CA ALA A 466 -5.80 -7.58 -18.62
C ALA A 466 -4.31 -7.84 -18.80
N LYS A 467 -3.84 -9.01 -18.36
CA LYS A 467 -2.44 -9.42 -18.45
C LYS A 467 -2.04 -9.89 -19.86
N GLY A 468 -3.00 -10.42 -20.64
CA GLY A 468 -2.72 -11.03 -21.94
C GLY A 468 -1.69 -12.16 -21.84
N ASP A 469 -0.80 -12.23 -22.80
CA ASP A 469 0.27 -13.25 -22.86
C ASP A 469 1.47 -12.96 -21.93
N TYR A 470 1.42 -11.85 -21.16
CA TYR A 470 2.53 -11.51 -20.28
C TYR A 470 2.73 -12.56 -19.19
N LYS A 471 3.93 -13.12 -19.13
CA LYS A 471 4.39 -14.00 -18.04
C LYS A 471 5.12 -13.14 -17.02
N TYR A 472 4.62 -13.13 -15.80
CA TYR A 472 5.23 -12.35 -14.72
C TYR A 472 6.72 -12.68 -14.57
N LYS A 473 7.53 -11.64 -14.49
CA LYS A 473 8.96 -11.70 -14.17
C LYS A 473 9.32 -10.49 -13.33
N ALA A 474 9.82 -10.71 -12.12
CA ALA A 474 10.19 -9.64 -11.21
C ALA A 474 11.20 -8.67 -11.84
N LEU A 475 10.96 -7.35 -11.72
CA LEU A 475 11.88 -6.32 -12.22
C LEU A 475 13.21 -6.31 -11.45
N LEU A 476 13.20 -6.86 -10.23
CA LEU A 476 14.41 -7.13 -9.42
C LEU A 476 15.34 -8.19 -10.03
N GLY A 477 14.84 -9.03 -10.95
CA GLY A 477 15.57 -10.23 -11.39
C GLY A 477 15.70 -11.26 -10.25
N ASP A 478 16.87 -11.92 -10.16
CA ASP A 478 17.13 -13.00 -9.20
C ASP A 478 17.92 -12.55 -7.97
N ILE A 479 18.06 -11.25 -7.73
CA ILE A 479 18.79 -10.72 -6.58
C ILE A 479 18.12 -11.12 -5.27
N LYS A 480 18.93 -11.27 -4.21
CA LYS A 480 18.44 -11.49 -2.84
C LYS A 480 17.91 -10.18 -2.24
N PRO A 481 17.04 -10.26 -1.22
CA PRO A 481 16.60 -9.09 -0.48
C PRO A 481 17.79 -8.29 0.09
N ALA A 482 17.80 -6.99 -0.16
CA ALA A 482 18.84 -6.09 0.34
C ALA A 482 18.55 -5.73 1.81
N LEU A 483 18.71 -6.68 2.73
CA LEU A 483 18.30 -6.57 4.15
C LEU A 483 18.95 -5.39 4.88
N ASN A 484 20.00 -4.78 4.31
CA ASN A 484 20.75 -3.68 4.89
C ASN A 484 20.63 -2.36 4.11
N TYR A 485 19.63 -2.23 3.23
CA TYR A 485 19.49 -1.02 2.40
C TYR A 485 19.17 0.25 3.20
N ARG A 486 18.79 0.11 4.48
CA ARG A 486 18.47 1.19 5.43
C ARG A 486 19.55 1.38 6.52
N ASP A 487 20.65 0.64 6.48
CA ASP A 487 21.79 0.80 7.40
C ASP A 487 22.62 2.05 7.07
#